data_6fa32f0e2a7845800ed57bbc77331e61
#
_entry.id   6fa32f0e2a7845800ed57bbc77331e61
#
_cell.length_a   1.000
_cell.length_b   1.000
_cell.length_c   1.000
_cell.angle_alpha   90.00
_cell.angle_beta   90.00
_cell.angle_gamma   90.00
#
_symmetry.space_group_name_H-M   'P 1'
#
loop_
_entity.id
_entity.type
_entity.pdbx_description
1 polymer ?
#
loop_
_entity_poly.entity_id
_entity_poly.type
_entity_poly.pdbx_seq_one_letter_code
_entity_poly.pdbx_strand_id
1 'polypeptide(L)'
;MRARAGFYWLVGLCLLVLASSPWWWPLAQRPPLLLAPMMDLTPCLLAKPSSASENQPDWITPCTGPNASAAKLVESTLRHLQPNTPATTAWQLGYTLKVPLLSLLQLEQSAWHVNRQAIDNIVRTVRDNPRPLVLYLFSTHFSVNAPIEPVLAQNPDNIAHTPQGPLPIDSYYAQPVYPWSLARTDNPITQYRVQVMQALLQSLCALPTSARSRIKGITLLGEVHQLFPNFESGMGFNGPYQVSDYSTTSVAGFRQHLRGRYASIEALNQQMGSNYPSFEAIDSPSKDIRHEPLRRYQEHIDAYAAGQIPITGWVHAPDTPNTAQAVKIYLDGKHIADAPVHLSRQDVRAARPEFNTADLGWRHDLDYSQLAVGIHRIDLALAQPGKPLINLGSRSISIMDQRQSTPKAVASASLPTLQPLPAHIAAYTDEPRDQASYYYNPLAREWQAFREAQVVHYLQYFNTLVAQSCLSDTPRYTHQIVPQFNPGWDSGKYAVDASLQPMKTLHTGISLYGETSYGSSLADWFKQSPHADYGVTEFHPLQAMSSQQLGDVLTQHRDNGARFLSFFLETRWQEQRVSTTPNLFSFDPDNRQHASDQLYASLKALLTE
;
A
#
# COMPACT_ATOMS: atom_id res chain seq x y z
N MET A 1 16.08 -66.21 -24.60
CA MET A 1 14.84 -65.56 -25.13
C MET A 1 13.95 -64.92 -24.06
N ARG A 2 14.24 -65.04 -22.74
CA ARG A 2 13.41 -64.43 -21.66
C ARG A 2 13.75 -62.98 -21.28
N ALA A 3 14.89 -62.45 -21.70
CA ALA A 3 15.31 -61.11 -21.36
C ALA A 3 14.77 -60.00 -22.31
N ARG A 4 14.28 -60.34 -23.52
CA ARG A 4 13.74 -59.36 -24.46
C ARG A 4 12.25 -59.00 -24.25
N ALA A 5 11.46 -59.88 -23.65
CA ALA A 5 10.05 -59.62 -23.39
C ALA A 5 9.85 -58.62 -22.24
N GLY A 6 10.72 -58.58 -21.22
CA GLY A 6 10.66 -57.63 -20.11
C GLY A 6 10.97 -56.18 -20.50
N PHE A 7 11.80 -55.99 -21.52
CA PHE A 7 12.17 -54.66 -22.00
C PHE A 7 11.02 -53.97 -22.73
N TYR A 8 10.25 -54.69 -23.54
CA TYR A 8 9.10 -54.13 -24.25
C TYR A 8 7.93 -53.80 -23.32
N TRP A 9 7.75 -54.55 -22.22
CA TRP A 9 6.75 -54.24 -21.20
C TRP A 9 7.11 -53.00 -20.41
N LEU A 10 8.38 -52.79 -20.07
CA LEU A 10 8.86 -51.58 -19.39
C LEU A 10 8.77 -50.33 -20.30
N VAL A 11 9.10 -50.44 -21.59
CA VAL A 11 8.94 -49.34 -22.55
C VAL A 11 7.49 -49.03 -22.82
N GLY A 12 6.59 -50.06 -22.90
CA GLY A 12 5.17 -49.87 -23.02
C GLY A 12 4.53 -49.21 -21.80
N LEU A 13 4.99 -49.56 -20.58
CA LEU A 13 4.52 -48.93 -19.35
C LEU A 13 5.03 -47.46 -19.22
N CYS A 14 6.28 -47.19 -19.62
CA CYS A 14 6.80 -45.81 -19.66
C CYS A 14 6.10 -44.93 -20.71
N LEU A 15 5.70 -45.50 -21.85
CA LEU A 15 4.94 -44.78 -22.87
C LEU A 15 3.46 -44.55 -22.42
N LEU A 16 2.85 -45.46 -21.69
CA LEU A 16 1.52 -45.29 -21.09
C LEU A 16 1.57 -44.26 -19.94
N VAL A 17 2.63 -44.21 -19.13
CA VAL A 17 2.80 -43.19 -18.08
C VAL A 17 3.10 -41.82 -18.67
N LEU A 18 3.83 -41.75 -19.81
CA LEU A 18 4.05 -40.50 -20.53
C LEU A 18 2.80 -40.02 -21.30
N ALA A 19 1.92 -40.91 -21.73
CA ALA A 19 0.63 -40.57 -22.34
C ALA A 19 -0.44 -40.18 -21.30
N SER A 20 -0.26 -40.57 -20.04
CA SER A 20 -1.11 -40.18 -18.89
C SER A 20 -0.50 -39.02 -18.08
N SER A 21 0.58 -38.41 -18.56
CA SER A 21 1.15 -37.22 -17.92
C SER A 21 0.17 -36.03 -18.07
N PRO A 22 0.04 -35.17 -17.05
CA PRO A 22 -0.98 -34.10 -16.96
C PRO A 22 -0.77 -32.92 -17.92
N TRP A 23 -0.11 -33.13 -19.04
CA TRP A 23 0.08 -32.12 -20.09
C TRP A 23 -1.20 -31.81 -20.87
N TRP A 24 -2.29 -32.56 -20.62
CA TRP A 24 -3.61 -32.34 -21.20
C TRP A 24 -4.66 -31.87 -20.18
N TRP A 25 -4.24 -31.48 -18.97
CA TRP A 25 -5.18 -30.69 -18.19
C TRP A 25 -5.37 -29.35 -18.91
N PRO A 26 -6.60 -29.02 -19.31
CA PRO A 26 -6.88 -27.69 -19.81
C PRO A 26 -6.35 -26.75 -18.74
N LEU A 27 -5.53 -25.77 -19.12
CA LEU A 27 -5.12 -24.67 -18.25
C LEU A 27 -6.39 -24.22 -17.55
N ALA A 28 -6.49 -24.51 -16.25
CA ALA A 28 -7.70 -24.23 -15.49
C ALA A 28 -7.99 -22.75 -15.74
N GLN A 29 -9.10 -22.47 -16.42
CA GLN A 29 -9.45 -21.10 -16.76
C GLN A 29 -9.44 -20.31 -15.46
N ARG A 30 -8.61 -19.28 -15.38
CA ARG A 30 -8.55 -18.45 -14.19
C ARG A 30 -9.96 -17.89 -13.92
N PRO A 31 -10.37 -17.81 -12.66
CA PRO A 31 -11.68 -17.24 -12.33
C PRO A 31 -11.78 -15.80 -12.88
N PRO A 32 -12.99 -15.34 -13.21
CA PRO A 32 -13.20 -13.96 -13.61
C PRO A 32 -12.61 -13.00 -12.57
N LEU A 33 -11.97 -11.92 -13.02
CA LEU A 33 -11.54 -10.84 -12.13
C LEU A 33 -12.80 -10.13 -11.61
N LEU A 34 -12.92 -10.01 -10.29
CA LEU A 34 -14.00 -9.25 -9.67
C LEU A 34 -13.70 -7.76 -9.77
N LEU A 35 -14.44 -7.05 -10.60
CA LEU A 35 -14.44 -5.59 -10.63
C LEU A 35 -15.40 -5.10 -9.54
N ALA A 36 -14.83 -4.54 -8.47
CA ALA A 36 -15.54 -4.20 -7.26
C ALA A 36 -15.46 -2.69 -6.96
N PRO A 37 -16.18 -1.82 -7.73
CA PRO A 37 -16.15 -0.40 -7.48
C PRO A 37 -16.57 -0.05 -6.06
N MET A 38 -15.89 0.94 -5.48
CA MET A 38 -16.14 1.49 -4.17
C MET A 38 -16.99 2.77 -4.32
N MET A 39 -18.18 2.71 -3.76
CA MET A 39 -19.15 3.81 -3.77
C MET A 39 -19.27 4.40 -2.37
N ASP A 40 -19.51 5.71 -2.26
CA ASP A 40 -19.88 6.29 -0.96
C ASP A 40 -21.34 5.97 -0.65
N LEU A 41 -21.54 4.94 0.15
CA LEU A 41 -22.83 4.51 0.67
C LEU A 41 -23.09 4.99 2.11
N THR A 42 -22.12 5.66 2.73
CA THR A 42 -22.18 6.08 4.13
C THR A 42 -23.45 6.86 4.48
N PRO A 43 -23.92 7.84 3.67
CA PRO A 43 -25.16 8.56 3.98
C PRO A 43 -26.38 7.64 4.05
N CYS A 44 -26.43 6.62 3.20
CA CYS A 44 -27.50 5.62 3.20
C CYS A 44 -27.38 4.65 4.39
N LEU A 45 -26.18 4.14 4.66
CA LEU A 45 -25.95 3.17 5.73
C LEU A 45 -26.21 3.75 7.13
N LEU A 46 -25.95 5.05 7.32
CA LEU A 46 -26.12 5.76 8.58
C LEU A 46 -27.46 6.53 8.66
N ALA A 47 -28.32 6.43 7.64
CA ALA A 47 -29.60 7.13 7.61
C ALA A 47 -30.47 6.72 8.81
N LYS A 48 -30.98 7.73 9.52
CA LYS A 48 -31.92 7.50 10.63
C LYS A 48 -33.33 7.24 10.07
N PRO A 49 -34.13 6.38 10.73
CA PRO A 49 -35.55 6.30 10.42
C PRO A 49 -36.15 7.68 10.63
N SER A 50 -36.53 8.35 9.56
CA SER A 50 -37.21 9.62 9.66
C SER A 50 -38.67 9.42 9.30
N SER A 51 -39.58 10.16 9.96
CA SER A 51 -40.88 10.49 9.40
C SER A 51 -40.63 11.20 8.08
N ALA A 52 -41.21 10.71 7.00
CA ALA A 52 -41.01 11.26 5.66
C ALA A 52 -41.10 12.81 5.69
N SER A 53 -39.97 13.45 5.44
CA SER A 53 -39.93 14.91 5.21
C SER A 53 -40.15 15.14 3.74
N GLU A 54 -41.07 16.04 3.38
CA GLU A 54 -41.41 16.36 1.99
C GLU A 54 -40.23 16.84 1.13
N ASN A 55 -39.07 17.13 1.74
CA ASN A 55 -37.85 17.64 1.09
C ASN A 55 -36.70 16.65 1.05
N GLN A 56 -36.92 15.35 1.32
CA GLN A 56 -35.82 14.37 1.23
C GLN A 56 -35.60 13.95 -0.23
N PRO A 57 -34.34 13.81 -0.67
CA PRO A 57 -34.01 13.27 -1.99
C PRO A 57 -34.54 11.83 -2.15
N ASP A 58 -35.05 11.48 -3.33
CA ASP A 58 -35.64 10.17 -3.62
C ASP A 58 -34.70 9.00 -3.32
N TRP A 59 -33.39 9.20 -3.48
CA TRP A 59 -32.38 8.16 -3.23
C TRP A 59 -32.26 7.73 -1.76
N ILE A 60 -32.67 8.58 -0.81
CA ILE A 60 -32.62 8.26 0.62
C ILE A 60 -33.77 7.35 1.06
N THR A 61 -34.87 7.31 0.30
CA THR A 61 -36.07 6.54 0.65
C THR A 61 -35.79 5.06 0.91
N PRO A 62 -35.01 4.33 0.09
CA PRO A 62 -34.64 2.94 0.39
C PRO A 62 -33.69 2.78 1.58
N CYS A 63 -33.10 3.88 2.07
CA CYS A 63 -32.13 3.90 3.16
C CYS A 63 -32.78 4.21 4.53
N THR A 64 -34.06 4.55 4.55
CA THR A 64 -34.84 4.89 5.74
C THR A 64 -35.99 3.87 5.92
N GLY A 65 -36.48 3.74 7.13
CA GLY A 65 -37.58 2.82 7.41
C GLY A 65 -37.15 1.43 7.92
N PRO A 66 -38.11 0.53 8.20
CA PRO A 66 -37.84 -0.75 8.89
C PRO A 66 -37.01 -1.74 8.08
N ASN A 67 -37.05 -1.65 6.76
CA ASN A 67 -36.29 -2.48 5.83
C ASN A 67 -35.18 -1.72 5.11
N ALA A 68 -34.64 -0.70 5.74
CA ALA A 68 -33.61 0.16 5.17
C ALA A 68 -32.39 -0.64 4.67
N SER A 69 -31.95 -0.33 3.44
CA SER A 69 -30.87 -1.04 2.75
C SER A 69 -30.32 -0.16 1.61
N ALA A 70 -29.02 -0.16 1.43
CA ALA A 70 -28.38 0.51 0.30
C ALA A 70 -28.39 -0.34 -1.00
N ALA A 71 -28.98 -1.55 -0.98
CA ALA A 71 -28.95 -2.48 -2.11
C ALA A 71 -29.49 -1.88 -3.41
N LYS A 72 -30.58 -1.09 -3.35
CA LYS A 72 -31.15 -0.41 -4.52
C LYS A 72 -30.24 0.68 -5.05
N LEU A 73 -29.57 1.43 -4.17
CA LEU A 73 -28.62 2.48 -4.54
C LEU A 73 -27.39 1.89 -5.22
N VAL A 74 -26.85 0.79 -4.67
CA VAL A 74 -25.77 0.00 -5.30
C VAL A 74 -26.17 -0.43 -6.70
N GLU A 75 -27.35 -1.06 -6.83
CA GLU A 75 -27.81 -1.56 -8.14
C GLU A 75 -28.10 -0.44 -9.13
N SER A 76 -28.67 0.69 -8.69
CA SER A 76 -28.85 1.87 -9.52
C SER A 76 -27.53 2.35 -10.11
N THR A 77 -26.49 2.50 -9.26
CA THR A 77 -25.17 2.95 -9.69
C THR A 77 -24.53 1.95 -10.68
N LEU A 78 -24.56 0.66 -10.37
CA LEU A 78 -23.91 -0.36 -11.21
C LEU A 78 -24.59 -0.56 -12.56
N ARG A 79 -25.91 -0.35 -12.65
CA ARG A 79 -26.64 -0.42 -13.93
C ARG A 79 -26.26 0.71 -14.89
N HIS A 80 -25.82 1.86 -14.42
CA HIS A 80 -25.26 2.89 -15.30
C HIS A 80 -23.99 2.45 -16.00
N LEU A 81 -23.17 1.65 -15.28
CA LEU A 81 -21.92 1.11 -15.81
C LEU A 81 -22.16 -0.14 -16.67
N GLN A 82 -23.09 -1.00 -16.24
CA GLN A 82 -23.43 -2.27 -16.90
C GLN A 82 -24.95 -2.46 -16.95
N PRO A 83 -25.62 -1.93 -17.98
CA PRO A 83 -27.08 -1.99 -18.09
C PRO A 83 -27.61 -3.42 -18.37
N ASN A 84 -26.82 -4.27 -19.03
CA ASN A 84 -27.20 -5.64 -19.40
C ASN A 84 -26.28 -6.68 -18.75
N THR A 85 -26.74 -7.94 -18.68
CA THR A 85 -25.87 -9.04 -18.27
C THR A 85 -24.83 -9.28 -19.37
N PRO A 86 -23.52 -9.26 -19.06
CA PRO A 86 -22.49 -9.38 -20.09
C PRO A 86 -22.42 -10.78 -20.68
N ALA A 87 -22.00 -10.83 -21.95
CA ALA A 87 -21.65 -12.07 -22.62
C ALA A 87 -20.25 -12.59 -22.22
N THR A 88 -19.42 -11.75 -21.57
CA THR A 88 -18.03 -12.09 -21.27
C THR A 88 -17.90 -12.80 -19.92
N THR A 89 -17.02 -13.80 -19.87
CA THR A 89 -16.66 -14.55 -18.65
C THR A 89 -15.36 -14.03 -18.01
N ALA A 90 -14.71 -13.02 -18.59
CA ALA A 90 -13.42 -12.50 -18.13
C ALA A 90 -13.55 -11.61 -16.89
N TRP A 91 -14.67 -10.89 -16.78
CA TRP A 91 -14.95 -9.92 -15.73
C TRP A 91 -16.25 -10.25 -15.01
N GLN A 92 -16.26 -10.01 -13.71
CA GLN A 92 -17.49 -10.07 -12.91
C GLN A 92 -17.69 -8.73 -12.20
N LEU A 93 -18.76 -8.01 -12.49
CA LEU A 93 -19.07 -6.75 -11.82
C LEU A 93 -19.76 -7.02 -10.49
N GLY A 94 -19.14 -6.58 -9.41
CA GLY A 94 -19.68 -6.55 -8.06
C GLY A 94 -19.50 -5.15 -7.46
N TYR A 95 -19.23 -5.09 -6.15
CA TYR A 95 -18.97 -3.81 -5.47
C TYR A 95 -18.10 -4.01 -4.23
N THR A 96 -17.44 -2.93 -3.81
CA THR A 96 -16.78 -2.84 -2.50
C THR A 96 -17.74 -2.13 -1.54
N LEU A 97 -18.14 -2.83 -0.48
CA LEU A 97 -18.93 -2.28 0.61
C LEU A 97 -17.99 -1.72 1.68
N LYS A 98 -17.75 -0.41 1.63
CA LYS A 98 -16.96 0.32 2.63
C LYS A 98 -17.79 0.50 3.91
N VAL A 99 -17.30 -0.06 5.00
CA VAL A 99 -17.92 0.01 6.33
C VAL A 99 -17.05 0.87 7.26
N PRO A 100 -17.40 2.15 7.48
CA PRO A 100 -16.62 3.05 8.34
C PRO A 100 -16.87 2.72 9.80
N LEU A 101 -15.98 1.90 10.43
CA LEU A 101 -16.20 1.31 11.75
C LEU A 101 -16.53 2.35 12.83
N LEU A 102 -15.79 3.45 12.92
CA LEU A 102 -16.03 4.47 13.95
C LEU A 102 -17.33 5.25 13.76
N SER A 103 -17.83 5.35 12.52
CA SER A 103 -19.14 5.99 12.24
C SER A 103 -20.32 5.13 12.67
N LEU A 104 -20.09 3.85 12.98
CA LEU A 104 -21.12 2.93 13.49
C LEU A 104 -21.27 3.01 15.02
N LEU A 105 -20.71 4.05 15.64
CA LEU A 105 -20.88 4.35 17.05
C LEU A 105 -21.79 5.56 17.22
N GLN A 106 -22.65 5.52 18.22
CA GLN A 106 -23.55 6.61 18.58
C GLN A 106 -23.46 6.92 20.07
N LEU A 107 -23.59 8.18 20.43
CA LEU A 107 -23.57 8.64 21.80
C LEU A 107 -24.97 8.52 22.40
N GLU A 108 -25.13 7.70 23.44
CA GLU A 108 -26.38 7.54 24.20
C GLU A 108 -26.07 7.66 25.68
N GLN A 109 -26.80 8.51 26.40
CA GLN A 109 -26.66 8.71 27.84
C GLN A 109 -25.20 8.87 28.32
N SER A 110 -24.40 9.65 27.54
CA SER A 110 -22.97 9.92 27.80
C SER A 110 -22.01 8.74 27.59
N ALA A 111 -22.45 7.64 26.97
CA ALA A 111 -21.62 6.51 26.59
C ALA A 111 -21.72 6.23 25.08
N TRP A 112 -20.64 5.72 24.50
CA TRP A 112 -20.62 5.32 23.09
C TRP A 112 -21.08 3.87 22.95
N HIS A 113 -22.08 3.66 22.10
CA HIS A 113 -22.67 2.36 21.82
C HIS A 113 -22.66 2.06 20.31
N VAL A 114 -22.65 0.76 19.98
CA VAL A 114 -22.77 0.33 18.58
C VAL A 114 -24.17 0.67 18.06
N ASN A 115 -24.22 1.40 16.96
CA ASN A 115 -25.46 1.72 16.24
C ASN A 115 -26.00 0.46 15.54
N ARG A 116 -26.89 -0.24 16.21
CA ARG A 116 -27.50 -1.49 15.71
C ARG A 116 -28.27 -1.27 14.41
N GLN A 117 -28.95 -0.14 14.27
CA GLN A 117 -29.70 0.20 13.05
C GLN A 117 -28.76 0.29 11.83
N ALA A 118 -27.60 0.93 11.98
CA ALA A 118 -26.61 1.02 10.91
C ALA A 118 -26.01 -0.36 10.57
N ILE A 119 -25.72 -1.20 11.59
CA ILE A 119 -25.30 -2.59 11.37
C ILE A 119 -26.37 -3.35 10.54
N ASP A 120 -27.63 -3.22 10.92
CA ASP A 120 -28.75 -3.88 10.21
C ASP A 120 -28.89 -3.39 8.77
N ASN A 121 -28.69 -2.09 8.50
CA ASN A 121 -28.70 -1.54 7.13
C ASN A 121 -27.57 -2.16 6.27
N ILE A 122 -26.36 -2.30 6.84
CA ILE A 122 -25.22 -2.96 6.17
C ILE A 122 -25.57 -4.42 5.86
N VAL A 123 -26.05 -5.17 6.85
CA VAL A 123 -26.37 -6.60 6.73
C VAL A 123 -27.50 -6.81 5.70
N ARG A 124 -28.54 -5.96 5.73
CA ARG A 124 -29.59 -6.01 4.71
C ARG A 124 -29.08 -5.67 3.32
N THR A 125 -28.12 -4.74 3.20
CA THR A 125 -27.49 -4.44 1.91
C THR A 125 -26.80 -5.68 1.33
N VAL A 126 -26.06 -6.43 2.15
CA VAL A 126 -25.43 -7.70 1.73
C VAL A 126 -26.51 -8.75 1.39
N ARG A 127 -27.62 -8.83 2.17
CA ARG A 127 -28.70 -9.78 1.92
C ARG A 127 -29.45 -9.51 0.62
N ASP A 128 -29.77 -8.23 0.36
CA ASP A 128 -30.73 -7.83 -0.67
C ASP A 128 -30.06 -7.58 -2.03
N ASN A 129 -28.77 -7.29 -2.08
CA ASN A 129 -28.04 -7.16 -3.32
C ASN A 129 -27.45 -8.50 -3.77
N PRO A 130 -27.76 -9.00 -4.98
CA PRO A 130 -27.34 -10.34 -5.43
C PRO A 130 -25.90 -10.40 -5.93
N ARG A 131 -25.22 -9.26 -6.11
CA ARG A 131 -23.87 -9.19 -6.69
C ARG A 131 -22.79 -9.64 -5.71
N PRO A 132 -21.67 -10.18 -6.19
CA PRO A 132 -20.50 -10.43 -5.34
C PRO A 132 -19.94 -9.11 -4.80
N LEU A 133 -19.32 -9.17 -3.61
CA LEU A 133 -18.77 -8.00 -2.99
C LEU A 133 -17.44 -8.27 -2.28
N VAL A 134 -16.65 -7.21 -2.14
CA VAL A 134 -15.54 -7.09 -1.20
C VAL A 134 -16.04 -6.29 0.00
N LEU A 135 -15.88 -6.82 1.21
CA LEU A 135 -16.23 -6.12 2.44
C LEU A 135 -15.01 -5.34 2.93
N TYR A 136 -15.09 -4.02 2.93
CA TYR A 136 -14.02 -3.15 3.40
C TYR A 136 -14.31 -2.64 4.80
N LEU A 137 -13.64 -3.21 5.82
CA LEU A 137 -13.74 -2.81 7.22
C LEU A 137 -12.86 -1.58 7.46
N PHE A 138 -13.37 -0.39 7.13
CA PHE A 138 -12.61 0.84 7.05
C PHE A 138 -12.43 1.53 8.40
N SER A 139 -11.20 1.73 8.85
CA SER A 139 -10.83 2.58 9.99
C SER A 139 -9.35 2.91 9.98
N THR A 140 -8.93 3.76 9.07
CA THR A 140 -7.55 4.24 8.93
C THR A 140 -7.28 5.45 9.82
N HIS A 141 -6.20 6.15 9.53
CA HIS A 141 -5.87 7.47 10.05
C HIS A 141 -6.68 8.60 9.38
N PHE A 142 -7.26 8.38 8.20
CA PHE A 142 -8.14 9.37 7.57
C PHE A 142 -9.48 9.43 8.30
N SER A 143 -9.93 10.66 8.61
CA SER A 143 -11.22 10.87 9.25
C SER A 143 -12.37 10.35 8.39
N VAL A 144 -13.36 9.77 9.06
CA VAL A 144 -14.67 9.46 8.49
C VAL A 144 -15.74 10.43 8.99
N ASN A 145 -15.32 11.56 9.59
CA ASN A 145 -16.19 12.53 10.24
C ASN A 145 -17.09 11.90 11.33
N ALA A 146 -16.57 10.84 12.00
CA ALA A 146 -17.29 10.22 13.09
C ALA A 146 -17.23 11.10 14.36
N PRO A 147 -18.36 11.38 15.04
CA PRO A 147 -18.37 12.24 16.22
C PRO A 147 -17.48 11.76 17.37
N ILE A 148 -17.12 10.48 17.41
CA ILE A 148 -16.22 9.90 18.41
C ILE A 148 -14.74 10.23 18.17
N GLU A 149 -14.33 10.50 16.92
CA GLU A 149 -12.91 10.70 16.58
C GLU A 149 -12.24 11.83 17.39
N PRO A 150 -12.83 13.04 17.48
CA PRO A 150 -12.24 14.11 18.31
C PRO A 150 -12.16 13.76 19.80
N VAL A 151 -13.08 12.95 20.30
CA VAL A 151 -13.08 12.50 21.70
C VAL A 151 -11.94 11.49 21.94
N LEU A 152 -11.78 10.54 21.04
CA LEU A 152 -10.70 9.55 21.10
C LEU A 152 -9.33 10.21 20.99
N ALA A 153 -9.20 11.24 20.16
CA ALA A 153 -7.95 11.97 19.97
C ALA A 153 -7.47 12.76 21.19
N GLN A 154 -8.33 13.01 22.17
CA GLN A 154 -7.95 13.64 23.43
C GLN A 154 -7.24 12.67 24.38
N ASN A 155 -7.36 11.37 24.17
CA ASN A 155 -6.67 10.37 24.98
C ASN A 155 -5.29 10.04 24.35
N PRO A 156 -4.17 10.36 25.06
CA PRO A 156 -2.82 10.13 24.55
C PRO A 156 -2.51 8.64 24.28
N ASP A 157 -3.20 7.70 24.93
CA ASP A 157 -3.05 6.26 24.65
C ASP A 157 -3.52 5.87 23.24
N ASN A 158 -4.35 6.68 22.61
CA ASN A 158 -4.82 6.47 21.25
C ASN A 158 -3.89 7.07 20.20
N ILE A 159 -2.96 7.93 20.59
CA ILE A 159 -2.15 8.77 19.68
C ILE A 159 -0.72 8.25 19.63
N ALA A 160 -0.16 8.17 18.42
CA ALA A 160 1.25 7.91 18.21
C ALA A 160 2.10 9.11 18.66
N HIS A 161 3.28 8.84 19.21
CA HIS A 161 4.18 9.86 19.75
C HIS A 161 5.45 10.01 18.90
N THR A 162 5.93 11.23 18.79
CA THR A 162 7.34 11.52 18.50
C THR A 162 8.14 11.52 19.81
N PRO A 163 9.48 11.65 19.78
CA PRO A 163 10.27 11.87 20.99
C PRO A 163 9.87 13.13 21.79
N GLN A 164 9.20 14.09 21.15
CA GLN A 164 8.74 15.34 21.76
C GLN A 164 7.33 15.22 22.37
N GLY A 165 6.60 14.16 22.11
CA GLY A 165 5.25 13.92 22.62
C GLY A 165 4.24 13.47 21.57
N PRO A 166 2.95 13.50 21.90
CA PRO A 166 1.89 13.08 21.00
C PRO A 166 1.90 13.86 19.69
N LEU A 167 1.68 13.15 18.59
CA LEU A 167 1.48 13.77 17.28
C LEU A 167 0.20 14.62 17.28
N PRO A 168 0.21 15.81 16.68
CA PRO A 168 -1.01 16.58 16.48
C PRO A 168 -1.91 15.91 15.42
N ILE A 169 -3.18 16.27 15.41
CA ILE A 169 -4.08 16.00 14.27
C ILE A 169 -3.56 16.83 13.10
N ASP A 170 -3.37 16.19 11.97
CA ASP A 170 -2.88 16.80 10.74
C ASP A 170 -3.98 16.84 9.67
N SER A 171 -3.64 17.20 8.43
CA SER A 171 -4.55 17.19 7.29
C SER A 171 -3.90 16.59 6.05
N TYR A 172 -4.74 16.00 5.20
CA TYR A 172 -4.37 15.51 3.87
C TYR A 172 -5.54 15.77 2.92
N TYR A 173 -5.31 16.47 1.82
CA TYR A 173 -6.39 16.94 0.93
C TYR A 173 -7.54 17.59 1.71
N ALA A 174 -7.21 18.46 2.68
CA ALA A 174 -8.16 19.13 3.58
C ALA A 174 -9.04 18.21 4.45
N GLN A 175 -8.72 16.91 4.54
CA GLN A 175 -9.38 15.99 5.47
C GLN A 175 -8.51 15.80 6.72
N PRO A 176 -9.09 15.74 7.93
CA PRO A 176 -8.32 15.46 9.14
C PRO A 176 -7.62 14.10 9.08
N VAL A 177 -6.36 14.06 9.52
CA VAL A 177 -5.56 12.85 9.69
C VAL A 177 -5.29 12.67 11.18
N TYR A 178 -5.83 11.58 11.73
CA TYR A 178 -5.66 11.24 13.14
C TYR A 178 -4.47 10.28 13.30
N PRO A 179 -3.44 10.63 14.06
CA PRO A 179 -2.26 9.79 14.22
C PRO A 179 -2.50 8.66 15.23
N TRP A 180 -3.40 7.74 14.93
CA TRP A 180 -3.74 6.62 15.79
C TRP A 180 -2.54 5.72 16.06
N SER A 181 -2.25 5.46 17.34
CA SER A 181 -1.18 4.56 17.76
C SER A 181 -1.49 3.11 17.40
N LEU A 182 -0.50 2.40 16.88
CA LEU A 182 -0.53 0.96 16.60
C LEU A 182 0.21 0.14 17.68
N ALA A 183 0.71 0.81 18.74
CA ALA A 183 1.57 0.21 19.75
C ALA A 183 0.84 -0.79 20.66
N ARG A 184 -0.50 -0.71 20.74
CA ARG A 184 -1.30 -1.54 21.63
C ARG A 184 -2.68 -1.83 21.05
N THR A 185 -3.29 -2.92 21.47
CA THR A 185 -4.62 -3.37 21.05
C THR A 185 -5.70 -3.21 22.13
N ASP A 186 -5.32 -2.73 23.30
CA ASP A 186 -6.22 -2.52 24.45
C ASP A 186 -6.56 -1.03 24.72
N ASN A 187 -6.11 -0.12 23.85
CA ASN A 187 -6.48 1.29 23.91
C ASN A 187 -7.94 1.51 23.44
N PRO A 188 -8.58 2.61 23.87
CA PRO A 188 -10.01 2.85 23.60
C PRO A 188 -10.39 2.78 22.12
N ILE A 189 -9.58 3.36 21.23
CA ILE A 189 -9.90 3.33 19.78
C ILE A 189 -9.94 1.90 19.24
N THR A 190 -8.99 1.06 19.61
CA THR A 190 -8.96 -0.34 19.17
C THR A 190 -10.13 -1.12 19.76
N GLN A 191 -10.47 -0.87 21.03
CA GLN A 191 -11.62 -1.52 21.66
C GLN A 191 -12.95 -1.16 20.98
N TYR A 192 -13.15 0.10 20.58
CA TYR A 192 -14.34 0.49 19.82
C TYR A 192 -14.36 -0.13 18.41
N ARG A 193 -13.23 -0.20 17.72
CA ARG A 193 -13.10 -0.93 16.45
C ARG A 193 -13.52 -2.39 16.60
N VAL A 194 -13.03 -3.04 17.66
CA VAL A 194 -13.35 -4.45 17.96
C VAL A 194 -14.83 -4.64 18.25
N GLN A 195 -15.44 -3.79 19.10
CA GLN A 195 -16.87 -3.87 19.44
C GLN A 195 -17.75 -3.77 18.20
N VAL A 196 -17.46 -2.80 17.33
CA VAL A 196 -18.21 -2.63 16.07
C VAL A 196 -18.01 -3.82 15.14
N MET A 197 -16.76 -4.26 14.99
CA MET A 197 -16.42 -5.40 14.11
C MET A 197 -17.09 -6.68 14.56
N GLN A 198 -17.08 -6.98 15.88
CA GLN A 198 -17.75 -8.15 16.45
C GLN A 198 -19.26 -8.10 16.23
N ALA A 199 -19.88 -6.94 16.45
CA ALA A 199 -21.32 -6.76 16.22
C ALA A 199 -21.68 -6.96 14.74
N LEU A 200 -20.88 -6.42 13.82
CA LEU A 200 -21.07 -6.60 12.38
C LEU A 200 -20.90 -8.07 11.97
N LEU A 201 -19.80 -8.70 12.38
CA LEU A 201 -19.52 -10.11 12.05
C LEU A 201 -20.62 -11.03 12.59
N GLN A 202 -21.06 -10.82 13.84
CA GLN A 202 -22.17 -11.58 14.42
C GLN A 202 -23.45 -11.47 13.57
N SER A 203 -23.80 -10.25 13.15
CA SER A 203 -25.00 -10.00 12.33
C SER A 203 -24.86 -10.56 10.92
N LEU A 204 -23.66 -10.47 10.29
CA LEU A 204 -23.39 -11.12 9.01
C LEU A 204 -23.47 -12.65 9.11
N CYS A 205 -23.06 -13.23 10.23
CA CYS A 205 -23.15 -14.68 10.47
C CYS A 205 -24.58 -15.21 10.56
N ALA A 206 -25.53 -14.35 10.93
CA ALA A 206 -26.94 -14.68 10.94
C ALA A 206 -27.57 -14.74 9.52
N LEU A 207 -26.89 -14.23 8.49
CA LEU A 207 -27.36 -14.29 7.12
C LEU A 207 -27.36 -15.73 6.57
N PRO A 208 -28.26 -16.05 5.61
CA PRO A 208 -28.19 -17.30 4.86
C PRO A 208 -26.84 -17.50 4.18
N THR A 209 -26.40 -18.75 4.03
CA THR A 209 -25.14 -19.10 3.36
C THR A 209 -25.05 -18.51 1.94
N SER A 210 -26.17 -18.50 1.20
CA SER A 210 -26.25 -17.90 -0.14
C SER A 210 -25.96 -16.39 -0.17
N ALA A 211 -26.23 -15.66 0.90
CA ALA A 211 -25.87 -14.26 1.03
C ALA A 211 -24.40 -14.10 1.45
N ARG A 212 -23.95 -14.87 2.44
CA ARG A 212 -22.55 -14.83 2.91
C ARG A 212 -21.55 -15.21 1.82
N SER A 213 -21.86 -16.21 0.98
CA SER A 213 -20.99 -16.68 -0.11
C SER A 213 -20.74 -15.63 -1.20
N ARG A 214 -21.50 -14.53 -1.20
CA ARG A 214 -21.24 -13.37 -2.08
C ARG A 214 -20.10 -12.49 -1.60
N ILE A 215 -19.71 -12.57 -0.32
CA ILE A 215 -18.52 -11.89 0.21
C ILE A 215 -17.30 -12.64 -0.32
N LYS A 216 -16.61 -12.07 -1.32
CA LYS A 216 -15.48 -12.70 -2.02
C LYS A 216 -14.12 -12.33 -1.44
N GLY A 217 -14.09 -11.29 -0.62
CA GLY A 217 -12.88 -10.82 0.07
C GLY A 217 -13.25 -9.85 1.18
N ILE A 218 -12.35 -9.74 2.15
CA ILE A 218 -12.47 -8.78 3.25
C ILE A 218 -11.15 -8.00 3.30
N THR A 219 -11.20 -6.67 3.19
CA THR A 219 -10.04 -5.81 3.40
C THR A 219 -10.08 -5.20 4.79
N LEU A 220 -8.92 -5.18 5.46
CA LEU A 220 -8.83 -4.83 6.88
C LEU A 220 -8.33 -3.41 7.06
N LEU A 221 -9.08 -2.59 7.78
CA LEU A 221 -8.78 -1.26 8.31
C LEU A 221 -8.42 -0.19 7.27
N GLY A 222 -7.86 -0.53 6.12
CA GLY A 222 -7.32 0.39 5.13
C GLY A 222 -5.81 0.55 5.28
N GLU A 223 -5.28 1.70 4.90
CA GLU A 223 -3.86 2.01 4.94
C GLU A 223 -3.35 2.12 6.38
N VAL A 224 -2.93 0.99 6.94
CA VAL A 224 -2.37 0.91 8.30
C VAL A 224 -0.86 1.06 8.22
N HIS A 225 -0.36 2.21 8.63
CA HIS A 225 1.08 2.52 8.67
C HIS A 225 1.40 3.44 9.84
N GLN A 226 2.68 3.63 10.13
CA GLN A 226 3.12 4.60 11.11
C GLN A 226 2.93 6.03 10.58
N LEU A 227 2.51 6.96 11.44
CA LEU A 227 2.35 8.36 11.11
C LEU A 227 3.59 9.17 11.49
N PHE A 228 3.73 10.33 10.90
CA PHE A 228 4.83 11.27 11.13
C PHE A 228 4.31 12.71 11.01
N PRO A 229 5.03 13.71 11.57
CA PRO A 229 4.60 15.11 11.53
C PRO A 229 4.52 15.66 10.10
N ASN A 230 3.60 16.61 9.89
CA ASN A 230 3.37 17.26 8.61
C ASN A 230 3.16 16.23 7.48
N PHE A 231 2.18 15.36 7.67
CA PHE A 231 2.00 14.14 6.88
C PHE A 231 2.11 14.41 5.37
N GLU A 232 1.36 15.37 4.84
CA GLU A 232 1.35 15.67 3.40
C GLU A 232 2.71 16.18 2.88
N SER A 233 3.36 17.09 3.59
CA SER A 233 4.65 17.66 3.19
C SER A 233 5.86 16.87 3.70
N GLY A 234 5.65 16.01 4.69
CA GLY A 234 6.70 15.23 5.37
C GLY A 234 7.03 13.89 4.73
N MET A 235 6.38 13.51 3.63
CA MET A 235 6.55 12.20 2.99
C MET A 235 7.96 11.95 2.44
N GLY A 236 8.66 13.00 2.04
CA GLY A 236 9.98 12.91 1.41
C GLY A 236 11.16 12.95 2.39
N PHE A 237 12.36 13.08 1.83
CA PHE A 237 13.64 13.11 2.55
C PHE A 237 14.02 14.49 3.07
N ASN A 238 13.26 15.53 2.75
CA ASN A 238 13.55 16.90 3.15
C ASN A 238 13.11 17.20 4.59
N GLY A 239 13.86 18.07 5.28
CA GLY A 239 13.56 18.51 6.65
C GLY A 239 14.09 17.55 7.73
N PRO A 240 13.76 17.81 9.00
CA PRO A 240 14.11 16.93 10.11
C PRO A 240 13.49 15.55 9.94
N TYR A 241 14.28 14.48 10.18
CA TYR A 241 13.74 13.14 10.19
C TYR A 241 12.97 12.90 11.47
N GLN A 242 11.66 12.77 11.34
CA GLN A 242 10.77 12.50 12.46
C GLN A 242 9.85 11.34 12.12
N VAL A 243 9.80 10.37 13.00
CA VAL A 243 8.97 9.17 12.88
C VAL A 243 8.21 8.91 14.18
N SER A 244 7.30 7.98 14.20
CA SER A 244 6.60 7.44 15.37
C SER A 244 6.78 5.91 15.43
N ASP A 245 6.39 5.19 16.48
CA ASP A 245 5.73 5.64 17.68
C ASP A 245 6.71 5.54 18.87
N TYR A 246 6.96 6.65 19.53
CA TYR A 246 7.83 6.72 20.72
C TYR A 246 7.04 6.74 22.04
N SER A 247 5.78 6.33 22.04
CA SER A 247 5.02 6.15 23.29
C SER A 247 5.72 5.17 24.23
N THR A 248 5.48 5.30 25.52
CA THR A 248 6.06 4.39 26.54
C THR A 248 5.77 2.93 26.23
N THR A 249 4.56 2.64 25.74
CA THR A 249 4.17 1.29 25.32
C THR A 249 4.99 0.81 24.15
N SER A 250 5.20 1.64 23.13
CA SER A 250 6.00 1.29 21.95
C SER A 250 7.47 1.05 22.33
N VAL A 251 8.07 1.91 23.15
CA VAL A 251 9.46 1.75 23.62
C VAL A 251 9.61 0.47 24.46
N ALA A 252 8.63 0.16 25.33
CA ALA A 252 8.64 -1.11 26.08
C ALA A 252 8.52 -2.32 25.13
N GLY A 253 7.67 -2.22 24.11
CA GLY A 253 7.54 -3.23 23.04
C GLY A 253 8.84 -3.43 22.26
N PHE A 254 9.56 -2.36 21.95
CA PHE A 254 10.88 -2.44 21.30
C PHE A 254 11.90 -3.21 22.15
N ARG A 255 11.97 -2.93 23.45
CA ARG A 255 12.84 -3.69 24.38
C ARG A 255 12.47 -5.18 24.41
N GLN A 256 11.18 -5.51 24.37
CA GLN A 256 10.72 -6.89 24.29
C GLN A 256 11.08 -7.54 22.94
N HIS A 257 10.95 -6.80 21.83
CA HIS A 257 11.36 -7.23 20.51
C HIS A 257 12.87 -7.60 20.49
N LEU A 258 13.71 -6.74 21.05
CA LEU A 258 15.14 -7.01 21.17
C LEU A 258 15.45 -8.25 22.01
N ARG A 259 14.73 -8.47 23.14
CA ARG A 259 14.87 -9.71 23.94
C ARG A 259 14.49 -10.96 23.15
N GLY A 260 13.53 -10.86 22.24
CA GLY A 260 13.16 -11.98 21.37
C GLY A 260 14.18 -12.28 20.28
N ARG A 261 14.99 -11.28 19.88
CA ARG A 261 15.99 -11.40 18.83
C ARG A 261 17.38 -11.78 19.33
N TYR A 262 17.75 -11.33 20.52
CA TYR A 262 19.10 -11.50 21.08
C TYR A 262 19.05 -12.40 22.31
N ALA A 263 19.93 -13.42 22.35
CA ALA A 263 19.99 -14.39 23.42
C ALA A 263 20.34 -13.74 24.78
N SER A 264 21.11 -12.63 24.76
CA SER A 264 21.49 -11.89 25.95
C SER A 264 21.82 -10.43 25.61
N ILE A 265 21.96 -9.60 26.65
CA ILE A 265 22.36 -8.19 26.48
C ILE A 265 23.80 -8.08 25.98
N GLU A 266 24.67 -9.03 26.34
CA GLU A 266 26.06 -9.10 25.87
C GLU A 266 26.11 -9.37 24.36
N ALA A 267 25.27 -10.29 23.87
CA ALA A 267 25.16 -10.58 22.44
C ALA A 267 24.66 -9.34 21.66
N LEU A 268 23.68 -8.63 22.19
CA LEU A 268 23.22 -7.36 21.60
C LEU A 268 24.36 -6.34 21.61
N ASN A 269 25.02 -6.12 22.74
CA ASN A 269 26.10 -5.15 22.89
C ASN A 269 27.25 -5.41 21.91
N GLN A 270 27.61 -6.69 21.72
CA GLN A 270 28.64 -7.08 20.75
C GLN A 270 28.25 -6.68 19.33
N GLN A 271 27.01 -6.96 18.92
CA GLN A 271 26.53 -6.64 17.58
C GLN A 271 26.34 -5.13 17.35
N MET A 272 25.86 -4.41 18.38
CA MET A 272 25.63 -2.96 18.30
C MET A 272 26.90 -2.13 18.56
N GLY A 273 27.99 -2.74 19.00
CA GLY A 273 29.16 -2.00 19.48
C GLY A 273 28.82 -1.11 20.69
N SER A 274 27.97 -1.59 21.59
CA SER A 274 27.43 -0.85 22.74
C SER A 274 27.79 -1.49 24.08
N ASN A 275 27.36 -0.88 25.19
CA ASN A 275 27.62 -1.34 26.54
C ASN A 275 26.41 -1.14 27.46
N TYR A 276 25.21 -1.46 26.99
CA TYR A 276 24.01 -1.39 27.82
C TYR A 276 24.07 -2.41 28.97
N PRO A 277 23.69 -2.03 30.19
CA PRO A 277 23.71 -2.96 31.35
C PRO A 277 22.55 -3.97 31.30
N SER A 278 21.45 -3.63 30.64
CA SER A 278 20.29 -4.50 30.44
C SER A 278 19.43 -4.02 29.26
N PHE A 279 18.47 -4.83 28.82
CA PHE A 279 17.51 -4.42 27.79
C PHE A 279 16.64 -3.22 28.21
N GLU A 280 16.34 -3.09 29.51
CA GLU A 280 15.58 -1.97 30.06
C GLU A 280 16.28 -0.63 29.91
N ALA A 281 17.62 -0.65 29.87
CA ALA A 281 18.43 0.56 29.70
C ALA A 281 18.56 1.00 28.23
N ILE A 282 17.98 0.26 27.28
CA ILE A 282 18.01 0.62 25.88
C ILE A 282 16.91 1.67 25.62
N ASP A 283 17.33 2.83 25.08
CA ASP A 283 16.44 3.83 24.52
C ASP A 283 16.33 3.63 23.00
N SER A 284 15.13 3.90 22.45
CA SER A 284 14.98 3.91 20.97
C SER A 284 15.78 5.06 20.36
N PRO A 285 16.39 4.87 19.18
CA PRO A 285 17.11 5.93 18.47
C PRO A 285 16.17 7.11 18.18
N SER A 286 16.59 8.33 18.51
CA SER A 286 15.70 9.50 18.47
C SER A 286 16.39 10.83 18.16
N LYS A 287 17.72 10.82 17.85
CA LYS A 287 18.51 12.03 17.65
C LYS A 287 19.34 11.93 16.37
N ASP A 288 19.44 13.00 15.62
CA ASP A 288 20.35 13.09 14.48
C ASP A 288 21.74 13.59 14.93
N ILE A 289 22.78 12.79 14.69
CA ILE A 289 24.18 13.09 15.04
C ILE A 289 24.67 14.45 14.46
N ARG A 290 24.05 14.91 13.37
CA ARG A 290 24.41 16.19 12.72
C ARG A 290 23.81 17.41 13.41
N HIS A 291 22.76 17.23 14.20
CA HIS A 291 21.97 18.32 14.76
C HIS A 291 21.89 18.29 16.29
N GLU A 292 22.14 17.12 16.90
CA GLU A 292 21.95 16.93 18.34
C GLU A 292 23.15 16.18 18.97
N PRO A 293 23.58 16.57 20.17
CA PRO A 293 24.64 15.85 20.88
C PRO A 293 24.15 14.46 21.30
N LEU A 294 24.92 13.43 20.94
CA LEU A 294 24.65 12.05 21.36
C LEU A 294 25.43 11.71 22.64
N ARG A 295 24.78 11.05 23.61
CA ARG A 295 25.47 10.41 24.73
C ARG A 295 26.09 9.07 24.29
N ARG A 296 25.44 8.39 23.35
CA ARG A 296 25.84 7.13 22.74
C ARG A 296 25.54 7.18 21.26
N TYR A 297 26.38 6.55 20.45
CA TYR A 297 26.16 6.46 19.02
C TYR A 297 24.81 5.84 18.65
N GLN A 298 24.33 4.89 19.44
CA GLN A 298 23.07 4.17 19.22
C GLN A 298 21.83 5.07 19.36
N GLU A 299 21.95 6.31 19.87
CA GLU A 299 20.88 7.31 19.85
C GLU A 299 20.61 7.88 18.45
N HIS A 300 21.56 7.67 17.51
CA HIS A 300 21.46 8.24 16.16
C HIS A 300 20.32 7.62 15.35
N ILE A 301 19.52 8.49 14.73
CA ILE A 301 18.53 8.16 13.71
C ILE A 301 18.43 9.29 12.69
N ASP A 302 18.30 8.90 11.43
CA ASP A 302 17.92 9.76 10.30
C ASP A 302 17.25 8.87 9.22
N ALA A 303 16.92 9.44 8.08
CA ALA A 303 16.31 8.70 6.97
C ALA A 303 17.16 7.52 6.44
N TYR A 304 18.44 7.47 6.80
CA TYR A 304 19.41 6.51 6.25
C TYR A 304 20.03 5.62 7.33
N ALA A 305 19.90 5.97 8.59
CA ALA A 305 20.57 5.31 9.71
C ALA A 305 20.30 3.80 9.79
N ALA A 306 19.17 3.33 9.28
CA ALA A 306 18.83 1.91 9.17
C ALA A 306 19.67 1.15 8.12
N GLY A 307 20.52 1.83 7.36
CA GLY A 307 21.47 1.23 6.42
C GLY A 307 21.00 1.23 4.96
N GLN A 308 19.98 2.00 4.60
CA GLN A 308 19.46 2.13 3.24
C GLN A 308 19.75 3.54 2.69
N ILE A 309 20.26 3.62 1.46
CA ILE A 309 20.37 4.87 0.71
C ILE A 309 19.55 4.72 -0.56
N PRO A 310 18.46 5.47 -0.75
CA PRO A 310 17.77 5.51 -2.03
C PRO A 310 18.65 6.24 -3.05
N ILE A 311 18.92 5.61 -4.17
CA ILE A 311 19.55 6.25 -5.34
C ILE A 311 18.41 6.51 -6.29
N THR A 312 17.98 7.77 -6.41
CA THR A 312 16.76 8.15 -7.11
C THR A 312 16.94 9.35 -7.99
N GLY A 313 16.07 9.49 -8.97
CA GLY A 313 16.03 10.65 -9.84
C GLY A 313 14.96 10.49 -10.91
N TRP A 314 15.09 11.34 -11.93
CA TRP A 314 14.26 11.27 -13.11
C TRP A 314 15.08 11.51 -14.38
N VAL A 315 14.60 10.98 -15.51
CA VAL A 315 15.17 11.23 -16.83
C VAL A 315 14.06 11.33 -17.86
N HIS A 316 14.15 12.32 -18.73
CA HIS A 316 13.31 12.52 -19.89
C HIS A 316 14.18 12.48 -21.15
N ALA A 317 14.02 11.43 -21.97
CA ALA A 317 14.72 11.24 -23.22
C ALA A 317 13.68 10.93 -24.32
N PRO A 318 13.21 11.94 -25.06
CA PRO A 318 12.02 11.86 -25.90
C PRO A 318 12.12 10.86 -27.05
N ASP A 319 13.34 10.54 -27.50
CA ASP A 319 13.59 9.66 -28.66
C ASP A 319 13.50 8.16 -28.36
N THR A 320 13.20 7.78 -27.12
CA THR A 320 13.14 6.37 -26.70
C THR A 320 12.01 6.20 -25.67
N PRO A 321 11.11 5.21 -25.81
CA PRO A 321 10.09 4.94 -24.81
C PRO A 321 10.70 4.72 -23.42
N ASN A 322 10.11 5.28 -22.37
CA ASN A 322 10.63 5.18 -21.00
C ASN A 322 10.77 3.71 -20.56
N THR A 323 9.82 2.86 -20.91
CA THR A 323 9.84 1.42 -20.61
C THR A 323 11.04 0.66 -21.22
N ALA A 324 11.72 1.25 -22.17
CA ALA A 324 12.93 0.70 -22.79
C ALA A 324 14.22 1.33 -22.24
N GLN A 325 14.13 2.18 -21.21
CA GLN A 325 15.25 2.89 -20.62
C GLN A 325 15.53 2.39 -19.19
N ALA A 326 16.81 2.38 -18.82
CA ALA A 326 17.23 2.12 -17.44
C ALA A 326 18.43 3.00 -17.06
N VAL A 327 18.53 3.36 -15.81
CA VAL A 327 19.72 3.99 -15.25
C VAL A 327 20.62 2.91 -14.68
N LYS A 328 21.80 2.74 -15.26
CA LYS A 328 22.86 1.88 -14.73
C LYS A 328 23.58 2.60 -13.61
N ILE A 329 23.68 1.92 -12.48
CA ILE A 329 24.30 2.45 -11.27
C ILE A 329 25.62 1.72 -11.03
N TYR A 330 26.68 2.51 -10.89
CA TYR A 330 28.02 2.03 -10.57
C TYR A 330 28.44 2.54 -9.21
N LEU A 331 28.94 1.68 -8.35
CA LEU A 331 29.55 2.01 -7.07
C LEU A 331 31.05 1.70 -7.15
N ASP A 332 31.89 2.72 -6.97
CA ASP A 332 33.35 2.60 -7.08
C ASP A 332 33.78 1.94 -8.40
N GLY A 333 33.13 2.33 -9.50
CA GLY A 333 33.37 1.81 -10.85
C GLY A 333 32.80 0.42 -11.14
N LYS A 334 32.19 -0.27 -10.16
CA LYS A 334 31.54 -1.57 -10.35
C LYS A 334 30.04 -1.38 -10.58
N HIS A 335 29.50 -2.00 -11.61
CA HIS A 335 28.05 -2.03 -11.85
C HIS A 335 27.34 -2.81 -10.73
N ILE A 336 26.33 -2.18 -10.11
CA ILE A 336 25.57 -2.77 -8.99
C ILE A 336 24.08 -2.97 -9.31
N ALA A 337 23.49 -2.13 -10.18
CA ALA A 337 22.07 -2.22 -10.50
C ALA A 337 21.72 -1.54 -11.83
N ASP A 338 20.59 -1.99 -12.41
CA ASP A 338 19.86 -1.31 -13.47
C ASP A 338 18.50 -0.86 -12.89
N ALA A 339 18.26 0.45 -12.82
CA ALA A 339 17.01 1.03 -12.34
C ALA A 339 16.13 1.42 -13.54
N PRO A 340 15.02 0.71 -13.83
CA PRO A 340 14.12 1.06 -14.92
C PRO A 340 13.50 2.45 -14.75
N VAL A 341 13.28 3.15 -15.88
CA VAL A 341 12.65 4.48 -15.90
C VAL A 341 11.16 4.33 -16.13
N HIS A 342 10.38 4.32 -15.05
CA HIS A 342 8.93 4.12 -15.15
C HIS A 342 8.15 4.63 -13.92
N LEU A 343 8.82 5.09 -12.87
CA LEU A 343 8.13 5.54 -11.67
C LEU A 343 7.51 6.92 -11.86
N SER A 344 6.37 7.16 -11.23
CA SER A 344 5.61 8.40 -11.40
C SER A 344 6.29 9.58 -10.72
N ARG A 345 6.45 10.69 -11.46
CA ARG A 345 7.00 11.97 -11.03
C ARG A 345 6.04 13.11 -11.41
N GLN A 346 4.87 13.13 -10.77
CA GLN A 346 3.86 14.19 -10.99
C GLN A 346 4.40 15.58 -10.65
N ASP A 347 5.29 15.67 -9.68
CA ASP A 347 6.02 16.90 -9.32
C ASP A 347 6.86 17.44 -10.49
N VAL A 348 7.60 16.56 -11.17
CA VAL A 348 8.40 16.92 -12.34
C VAL A 348 7.50 17.34 -13.50
N ARG A 349 6.44 16.58 -13.78
CA ARG A 349 5.46 16.91 -14.82
C ARG A 349 4.77 18.26 -14.55
N ALA A 350 4.42 18.55 -13.31
CA ALA A 350 3.84 19.84 -12.94
C ALA A 350 4.81 21.01 -13.15
N ALA A 351 6.10 20.81 -12.82
CA ALA A 351 7.15 21.80 -13.03
C ALA A 351 7.61 21.94 -14.50
N ARG A 352 7.43 20.87 -15.31
CA ARG A 352 7.87 20.78 -16.71
C ARG A 352 6.71 20.22 -17.57
N PRO A 353 5.68 21.05 -17.84
CA PRO A 353 4.49 20.62 -18.60
C PRO A 353 4.77 20.13 -20.01
N GLU A 354 5.91 20.54 -20.60
CA GLU A 354 6.39 20.08 -21.91
C GLU A 354 6.77 18.58 -21.93
N PHE A 355 6.97 17.97 -20.76
CA PHE A 355 7.14 16.51 -20.68
C PHE A 355 5.77 15.85 -20.75
N ASN A 356 5.50 15.10 -21.78
CA ASN A 356 4.19 14.51 -22.06
C ASN A 356 3.79 13.36 -21.12
N THR A 357 4.68 12.96 -20.21
CA THR A 357 4.49 11.87 -19.25
C THR A 357 4.98 12.25 -17.87
N ALA A 358 4.45 11.61 -16.85
CA ALA A 358 4.99 11.66 -15.49
C ALA A 358 5.89 10.45 -15.17
N ASP A 359 5.92 9.43 -16.01
CA ASP A 359 6.61 8.15 -15.76
C ASP A 359 8.10 8.29 -16.09
N LEU A 360 8.77 9.20 -15.39
CA LEU A 360 10.15 9.62 -15.62
C LEU A 360 11.10 9.16 -14.52
N GLY A 361 10.56 8.71 -13.41
CA GLY A 361 11.30 8.38 -12.21
C GLY A 361 12.00 7.02 -12.29
N TRP A 362 13.08 6.91 -11.54
CA TRP A 362 13.81 5.67 -11.32
C TRP A 362 14.30 5.64 -9.88
N ARG A 363 14.47 4.42 -9.31
CA ARG A 363 14.93 4.21 -7.94
C ARG A 363 15.68 2.89 -7.82
N HIS A 364 16.72 2.90 -6.99
CA HIS A 364 17.41 1.73 -6.46
C HIS A 364 17.77 1.98 -5.00
N ASP A 365 17.37 1.08 -4.10
CA ASP A 365 17.70 1.19 -2.67
C ASP A 365 18.99 0.42 -2.38
N LEU A 366 20.06 1.14 -2.07
CA LEU A 366 21.37 0.60 -1.75
C LEU A 366 21.47 0.27 -0.25
N ASP A 367 21.65 -1.00 0.11
CA ASP A 367 22.07 -1.35 1.48
C ASP A 367 23.56 -1.03 1.66
N TYR A 368 23.83 0.05 2.36
CA TYR A 368 25.21 0.48 2.61
C TYR A 368 25.82 -0.04 3.92
N SER A 369 25.05 -0.80 4.71
CA SER A 369 25.52 -1.32 6.01
C SER A 369 26.72 -2.24 5.91
N GLN A 370 26.98 -2.79 4.73
CA GLN A 370 28.12 -3.69 4.44
C GLN A 370 29.25 -2.99 3.69
N LEU A 371 29.10 -1.70 3.36
CA LEU A 371 30.15 -0.95 2.69
C LEU A 371 31.29 -0.61 3.66
N ALA A 372 32.50 -0.55 3.13
CA ALA A 372 33.65 -0.09 3.90
C ALA A 372 33.46 1.37 4.33
N VAL A 373 34.00 1.71 5.50
CA VAL A 373 34.12 3.12 5.91
C VAL A 373 35.04 3.84 4.93
N GLY A 374 34.58 4.96 4.35
CA GLY A 374 35.35 5.69 3.36
C GLY A 374 34.49 6.57 2.47
N ILE A 375 35.13 7.27 1.53
CA ILE A 375 34.46 8.03 0.49
C ILE A 375 34.26 7.13 -0.71
N HIS A 376 33.02 6.87 -1.05
CA HIS A 376 32.57 6.09 -2.20
C HIS A 376 32.10 6.99 -3.33
N ARG A 377 32.17 6.49 -4.56
CA ARG A 377 31.70 7.18 -5.73
C ARG A 377 30.55 6.41 -6.38
N ILE A 378 29.43 7.08 -6.60
CA ILE A 378 28.29 6.57 -7.36
C ILE A 378 28.31 7.27 -8.72
N ASP A 379 28.39 6.50 -9.80
CA ASP A 379 28.29 7.00 -11.16
C ASP A 379 27.01 6.48 -11.81
N LEU A 380 26.33 7.32 -12.57
CA LEU A 380 25.02 7.06 -13.18
C LEU A 380 25.11 7.16 -14.69
N ALA A 381 24.58 6.18 -15.41
CA ALA A 381 24.55 6.16 -16.84
C ALA A 381 23.18 5.75 -17.40
N LEU A 382 22.63 6.52 -18.34
CA LEU A 382 21.42 6.14 -19.04
C LEU A 382 21.76 5.06 -20.10
N ALA A 383 21.06 3.94 -20.00
CA ALA A 383 21.09 2.85 -20.97
C ALA A 383 19.81 2.88 -21.83
N GLN A 384 20.00 2.86 -23.14
CA GLN A 384 18.94 2.78 -24.14
C GLN A 384 19.26 1.66 -25.14
N PRO A 385 18.28 0.91 -25.66
CA PRO A 385 18.52 -0.18 -26.59
C PRO A 385 19.35 0.24 -27.82
N GLY A 386 20.45 -0.46 -28.05
CA GLY A 386 21.31 -0.23 -29.22
C GLY A 386 22.08 1.08 -29.25
N LYS A 387 22.02 1.89 -28.16
CA LYS A 387 22.76 3.16 -28.07
C LYS A 387 23.91 3.07 -27.06
N PRO A 388 24.95 3.89 -27.20
CA PRO A 388 26.01 4.02 -26.19
C PRO A 388 25.45 4.52 -24.86
N LEU A 389 26.13 4.20 -23.75
CA LEU A 389 25.79 4.69 -22.42
C LEU A 389 26.01 6.20 -22.34
N ILE A 390 25.05 6.93 -21.77
CA ILE A 390 25.07 8.38 -21.61
C ILE A 390 25.33 8.72 -20.15
N ASN A 391 26.30 9.56 -19.87
CA ASN A 391 26.65 10.01 -18.53
C ASN A 391 25.54 10.88 -17.93
N LEU A 392 24.96 10.46 -16.81
CA LEU A 392 23.99 11.25 -16.03
C LEU A 392 24.63 11.99 -14.85
N GLY A 393 25.92 11.82 -14.65
CA GLY A 393 26.67 12.45 -13.56
C GLY A 393 27.15 11.46 -12.49
N SER A 394 27.76 12.01 -11.45
CA SER A 394 28.25 11.23 -10.31
C SER A 394 27.95 11.92 -8.98
N ARG A 395 28.00 11.15 -7.89
CA ARG A 395 27.90 11.60 -6.51
C ARG A 395 29.04 11.01 -5.70
N SER A 396 29.65 11.80 -4.84
CA SER A 396 30.55 11.31 -3.79
C SER A 396 29.76 11.19 -2.50
N ILE A 397 29.85 10.06 -1.82
CA ILE A 397 29.22 9.83 -0.52
C ILE A 397 30.24 9.35 0.48
N SER A 398 30.07 9.68 1.74
CA SER A 398 30.95 9.24 2.84
C SER A 398 30.22 8.27 3.75
N ILE A 399 30.70 7.03 3.82
CA ILE A 399 30.28 6.08 4.86
C ILE A 399 31.14 6.34 6.08
N MET A 400 30.52 6.78 7.16
CA MET A 400 31.17 7.28 8.36
C MET A 400 31.24 6.19 9.44
N ASP A 401 32.35 6.16 10.16
CA ASP A 401 32.49 5.43 11.43
C ASP A 401 32.43 6.42 12.60
N GLN A 402 31.79 6.04 13.68
CA GLN A 402 31.70 6.86 14.91
C GLN A 402 33.09 7.21 15.51
N ARG A 403 34.14 6.48 15.14
CA ARG A 403 35.51 6.59 15.64
C ARG A 403 36.46 7.34 14.70
N GLN A 404 36.04 7.59 13.45
CA GLN A 404 36.87 8.20 12.41
C GLN A 404 36.26 9.52 11.94
N SER A 405 36.95 10.61 12.17
CA SER A 405 36.49 11.95 11.77
C SER A 405 36.70 12.28 10.29
N THR A 406 37.61 11.60 9.61
CA THR A 406 37.98 11.89 8.21
C THR A 406 38.05 10.60 7.39
N PRO A 407 37.05 10.32 6.57
CA PRO A 407 37.05 9.13 5.72
C PRO A 407 38.06 9.30 4.56
N LYS A 408 38.69 8.20 4.13
CA LYS A 408 39.58 8.14 2.97
C LYS A 408 38.80 7.65 1.75
N ALA A 409 39.24 8.09 0.56
CA ALA A 409 38.66 7.57 -0.68
C ALA A 409 38.89 6.06 -0.82
N VAL A 410 37.86 5.35 -1.20
CA VAL A 410 37.91 3.92 -1.53
C VAL A 410 38.46 3.79 -2.96
N ALA A 411 39.19 2.72 -3.22
CA ALA A 411 39.71 2.45 -4.56
C ALA A 411 38.58 2.18 -5.55
N SER A 412 38.62 2.86 -6.70
CA SER A 412 37.59 2.75 -7.74
C SER A 412 38.12 2.02 -8.97
N ALA A 413 37.30 1.15 -9.56
CA ALA A 413 37.58 0.51 -10.84
C ALA A 413 37.30 1.50 -12.00
N SER A 414 37.79 1.17 -13.20
CA SER A 414 37.51 1.97 -14.41
C SER A 414 36.08 1.81 -14.86
N LEU A 415 35.42 2.91 -15.16
CA LEU A 415 34.07 2.93 -15.74
C LEU A 415 34.12 2.51 -17.23
N PRO A 416 33.00 2.01 -17.77
CA PRO A 416 32.84 1.91 -19.23
C PRO A 416 32.89 3.29 -19.88
N THR A 417 33.08 3.32 -21.19
CA THR A 417 33.04 4.60 -21.93
C THR A 417 31.63 5.20 -21.91
N LEU A 418 31.48 6.40 -21.37
CA LEU A 418 30.23 7.15 -21.27
C LEU A 418 30.25 8.32 -22.24
N GLN A 419 29.17 8.51 -23.01
CA GLN A 419 28.98 9.69 -23.85
C GLN A 419 28.49 10.87 -23.02
N PRO A 420 28.82 12.12 -23.38
CA PRO A 420 28.26 13.30 -22.75
C PRO A 420 26.73 13.33 -22.85
N LEU A 421 26.07 13.95 -21.86
CA LEU A 421 24.60 14.12 -21.87
C LEU A 421 24.18 15.02 -23.05
N PRO A 422 23.37 14.53 -24.01
CA PRO A 422 22.88 15.34 -25.12
C PRO A 422 21.91 16.42 -24.66
N ALA A 423 21.89 17.57 -25.33
CA ALA A 423 21.07 18.73 -24.93
C ALA A 423 19.54 18.47 -24.94
N HIS A 424 19.07 17.48 -25.71
CA HIS A 424 17.64 17.11 -25.76
C HIS A 424 17.22 16.14 -24.65
N ILE A 425 18.15 15.61 -23.86
CA ILE A 425 17.86 14.76 -22.70
C ILE A 425 17.96 15.60 -21.44
N ALA A 426 16.92 15.58 -20.63
CA ALA A 426 16.89 16.19 -19.32
C ALA A 426 16.93 15.11 -18.22
N ALA A 427 17.76 15.32 -17.20
CA ALA A 427 17.87 14.36 -16.09
C ALA A 427 18.25 15.09 -14.81
N TYR A 428 17.87 14.50 -13.69
CA TYR A 428 18.27 14.97 -12.36
C TYR A 428 18.35 13.78 -11.38
N THR A 429 19.30 13.86 -10.47
CA THR A 429 19.46 12.90 -9.35
C THR A 429 19.00 13.57 -8.07
N ASP A 430 17.94 13.07 -7.46
CA ASP A 430 17.38 13.61 -6.22
C ASP A 430 18.21 13.17 -5.01
N GLU A 431 18.47 11.86 -4.91
CA GLU A 431 19.29 11.24 -3.87
C GLU A 431 20.31 10.24 -4.50
N PRO A 432 21.47 10.05 -3.87
CA PRO A 432 22.03 10.80 -2.74
C PRO A 432 22.49 12.22 -3.16
N ARG A 433 22.48 13.13 -2.18
CA ARG A 433 23.12 14.45 -2.38
C ARG A 433 24.62 14.26 -2.49
N ASP A 434 25.25 15.07 -3.33
CA ASP A 434 26.70 15.05 -3.46
C ASP A 434 27.37 15.44 -2.12
N GLN A 435 28.45 14.74 -1.76
CA GLN A 435 29.21 14.89 -0.51
C GLN A 435 28.39 14.60 0.77
N ALA A 436 27.28 13.86 0.64
CA ALA A 436 26.50 13.43 1.80
C ALA A 436 27.28 12.45 2.67
N SER A 437 27.06 12.52 3.99
CA SER A 437 27.65 11.62 4.98
C SER A 437 26.58 10.74 5.61
N TYR A 438 26.83 9.43 5.69
CA TYR A 438 25.92 8.43 6.18
C TYR A 438 26.48 7.71 7.39
N TYR A 439 25.65 7.58 8.43
CA TYR A 439 26.00 7.01 9.73
C TYR A 439 25.12 5.79 10.00
N TYR A 440 25.63 4.60 9.70
CA TYR A 440 24.86 3.38 9.95
C TYR A 440 24.75 3.11 11.45
N ASN A 441 23.53 2.93 11.94
CA ASN A 441 23.25 2.51 13.30
C ASN A 441 22.46 1.20 13.30
N PRO A 442 23.07 0.06 13.72
CA PRO A 442 22.35 -1.20 13.81
C PRO A 442 21.09 -1.15 14.68
N LEU A 443 21.09 -0.31 15.74
CA LEU A 443 19.89 -0.14 16.58
C LEU A 443 18.78 0.59 15.86
N ALA A 444 19.09 1.53 14.95
CA ALA A 444 18.09 2.18 14.09
C ALA A 444 17.45 1.17 13.11
N ARG A 445 18.22 0.20 12.60
CA ARG A 445 17.68 -0.91 11.79
C ARG A 445 16.72 -1.78 12.59
N GLU A 446 17.06 -2.11 13.85
CA GLU A 446 16.16 -2.86 14.74
C GLU A 446 14.90 -2.06 15.09
N TRP A 447 15.04 -0.75 15.29
CA TRP A 447 13.91 0.14 15.53
C TRP A 447 12.97 0.17 14.32
N GLN A 448 13.50 0.27 13.10
CA GLN A 448 12.70 0.23 11.88
C GLN A 448 11.97 -1.11 11.73
N ALA A 449 12.67 -2.24 11.90
CA ALA A 449 12.07 -3.57 11.85
C ALA A 449 10.97 -3.77 12.92
N PHE A 450 11.16 -3.20 14.10
CA PHE A 450 10.13 -3.22 15.15
C PHE A 450 8.89 -2.41 14.77
N ARG A 451 9.06 -1.20 14.20
CA ARG A 451 7.94 -0.37 13.73
C ARG A 451 7.11 -1.08 12.65
N GLU A 452 7.78 -1.76 11.74
CA GLU A 452 7.13 -2.61 10.73
C GLU A 452 6.41 -3.80 11.37
N ALA A 453 7.01 -4.44 12.35
CA ALA A 453 6.39 -5.54 13.09
C ALA A 453 5.13 -5.08 13.86
N GLN A 454 5.09 -3.84 14.36
CA GLN A 454 3.87 -3.27 14.97
C GLN A 454 2.72 -3.17 13.97
N VAL A 455 2.97 -2.73 12.74
CA VAL A 455 1.96 -2.68 11.67
C VAL A 455 1.42 -4.07 11.39
N VAL A 456 2.30 -5.06 11.20
CA VAL A 456 1.91 -6.46 10.97
C VAL A 456 1.10 -7.01 12.15
N HIS A 457 1.56 -6.78 13.38
CA HIS A 457 0.88 -7.26 14.59
C HIS A 457 -0.53 -6.68 14.70
N TYR A 458 -0.68 -5.39 14.43
CA TYR A 458 -1.97 -4.71 14.46
C TYR A 458 -2.95 -5.28 13.42
N LEU A 459 -2.50 -5.47 12.18
CA LEU A 459 -3.28 -6.09 11.11
C LEU A 459 -3.67 -7.55 11.47
N GLN A 460 -2.73 -8.34 12.01
CA GLN A 460 -2.99 -9.73 12.40
C GLN A 460 -3.98 -9.83 13.56
N TYR A 461 -4.01 -8.87 14.47
CA TYR A 461 -5.01 -8.81 15.53
C TYR A 461 -6.43 -8.77 14.95
N PHE A 462 -6.70 -7.88 13.99
CA PHE A 462 -8.01 -7.79 13.33
C PHE A 462 -8.29 -8.98 12.38
N ASN A 463 -7.25 -9.49 11.72
CA ASN A 463 -7.36 -10.72 10.94
C ASN A 463 -7.86 -11.90 11.78
N THR A 464 -7.38 -12.02 13.02
CA THR A 464 -7.78 -13.06 13.97
C THR A 464 -9.26 -12.94 14.33
N LEU A 465 -9.80 -11.73 14.51
CA LEU A 465 -11.22 -11.53 14.79
C LEU A 465 -12.12 -12.07 13.66
N VAL A 466 -11.75 -11.81 12.40
CA VAL A 466 -12.48 -12.36 11.25
C VAL A 466 -12.31 -13.88 11.16
N ALA A 467 -11.09 -14.39 11.39
CA ALA A 467 -10.81 -15.83 11.35
C ALA A 467 -11.60 -16.63 12.42
N GLN A 468 -11.96 -15.99 13.52
CA GLN A 468 -12.79 -16.59 14.58
C GLN A 468 -14.31 -16.51 14.30
N SER A 469 -14.73 -15.91 13.19
CA SER A 469 -16.12 -15.78 12.79
C SER A 469 -16.55 -16.85 11.76
N CYS A 470 -17.81 -16.82 11.35
CA CYS A 470 -18.30 -17.66 10.26
C CYS A 470 -17.73 -17.30 8.87
N LEU A 471 -16.96 -16.23 8.77
CA LEU A 471 -16.27 -15.78 7.56
C LEU A 471 -14.80 -16.23 7.55
N SER A 472 -14.44 -17.24 8.36
CA SER A 472 -13.06 -17.79 8.45
C SER A 472 -12.50 -18.21 7.10
N ASP A 473 -13.33 -18.75 6.21
CA ASP A 473 -12.93 -19.23 4.88
C ASP A 473 -12.91 -18.14 3.81
N THR A 474 -13.42 -16.93 4.13
CA THR A 474 -13.36 -15.79 3.21
C THR A 474 -11.95 -15.24 3.18
N PRO A 475 -11.32 -15.08 1.99
CA PRO A 475 -9.99 -14.48 1.87
C PRO A 475 -9.93 -13.08 2.48
N ARG A 476 -8.90 -12.82 3.24
CA ARG A 476 -8.65 -11.53 3.90
C ARG A 476 -7.42 -10.88 3.32
N TYR A 477 -7.48 -9.57 3.13
CA TYR A 477 -6.46 -8.78 2.46
C TYR A 477 -6.06 -7.58 3.32
N THR A 478 -4.80 -7.20 3.24
CA THR A 478 -4.37 -5.86 3.66
C THR A 478 -5.02 -4.81 2.74
N HIS A 479 -4.78 -3.56 3.02
CA HIS A 479 -5.11 -2.44 2.13
C HIS A 479 -3.96 -1.44 2.29
N GLN A 480 -2.85 -1.68 1.58
CA GLN A 480 -1.60 -0.97 1.82
C GLN A 480 -1.18 -0.12 0.63
N ILE A 481 -0.49 0.97 0.95
CA ILE A 481 0.34 1.71 -0.01
C ILE A 481 1.67 1.00 -0.20
N VAL A 482 2.31 1.24 -1.33
CA VAL A 482 3.70 0.83 -1.62
C VAL A 482 4.54 2.10 -1.80
N PRO A 483 5.13 2.64 -0.73
CA PRO A 483 5.80 3.94 -0.79
C PRO A 483 6.95 3.98 -1.81
N GLN A 484 7.60 2.85 -2.08
CA GLN A 484 8.69 2.72 -3.04
C GLN A 484 8.26 3.03 -4.49
N PHE A 485 6.96 2.97 -4.79
CA PHE A 485 6.44 3.38 -6.10
C PHE A 485 6.51 4.89 -6.33
N ASN A 486 6.70 5.67 -5.27
CA ASN A 486 7.01 7.08 -5.36
C ASN A 486 8.50 7.31 -5.03
N PRO A 487 9.36 7.59 -6.03
CA PRO A 487 10.80 7.70 -5.80
C PRO A 487 11.20 8.86 -4.87
N GLY A 488 10.32 9.86 -4.68
CA GLY A 488 10.54 10.98 -3.76
C GLY A 488 10.17 10.70 -2.31
N TRP A 489 9.56 9.54 -1.99
CA TRP A 489 9.10 9.23 -0.64
C TRP A 489 10.14 8.45 0.17
N ASP A 490 10.21 8.78 1.45
CA ASP A 490 10.96 8.02 2.45
C ASP A 490 10.09 6.86 2.99
N SER A 491 10.26 5.67 2.42
CA SER A 491 9.50 4.48 2.80
C SER A 491 9.64 4.09 4.27
N GLY A 492 10.80 4.39 4.87
CA GLY A 492 11.08 4.13 6.28
C GLY A 492 10.12 4.83 7.25
N LYS A 493 9.58 6.00 6.87
CA LYS A 493 8.62 6.72 7.71
C LYS A 493 7.31 5.95 7.90
N TYR A 494 6.83 5.29 6.85
CA TYR A 494 5.57 4.54 6.86
C TYR A 494 5.67 3.20 7.60
N ALA A 495 6.83 2.56 7.60
CA ALA A 495 7.08 1.26 8.22
C ALA A 495 6.11 0.15 7.74
N VAL A 496 5.86 0.06 6.43
CA VAL A 496 4.91 -0.90 5.84
C VAL A 496 5.56 -2.14 5.23
N ASP A 497 6.88 -2.15 5.03
CA ASP A 497 7.58 -3.14 4.21
C ASP A 497 7.30 -4.58 4.64
N ALA A 498 7.27 -4.86 5.95
CA ALA A 498 6.91 -6.17 6.46
C ALA A 498 5.44 -6.56 6.19
N SER A 499 4.52 -5.59 6.13
CA SER A 499 3.10 -5.84 5.82
C SER A 499 2.82 -6.06 4.33
N LEU A 500 3.77 -5.71 3.49
CA LEU A 500 3.75 -5.96 2.05
C LEU A 500 4.33 -7.34 1.68
N GLN A 501 4.93 -8.05 2.65
CA GLN A 501 5.41 -9.42 2.41
C GLN A 501 4.26 -10.43 2.48
N PRO A 502 4.34 -11.55 1.75
CA PRO A 502 3.34 -12.61 1.81
C PRO A 502 3.14 -13.13 3.24
N MET A 503 1.91 -13.14 3.71
CA MET A 503 1.53 -13.68 5.02
C MET A 503 0.64 -14.92 4.85
N LYS A 504 0.75 -15.89 5.78
CA LYS A 504 0.06 -17.18 5.68
C LYS A 504 -1.47 -17.06 5.62
N THR A 505 -2.07 -16.13 6.35
CA THR A 505 -3.53 -16.04 6.54
C THR A 505 -4.12 -14.67 6.17
N LEU A 506 -3.29 -13.76 5.69
CA LEU A 506 -3.67 -12.42 5.27
C LEU A 506 -2.95 -12.13 3.95
N HIS A 507 -3.72 -12.05 2.88
CA HIS A 507 -3.21 -11.78 1.54
C HIS A 507 -2.85 -10.31 1.39
N THR A 508 -2.01 -10.00 0.42
CA THR A 508 -1.64 -8.63 0.09
C THR A 508 -2.77 -7.95 -0.68
N GLY A 509 -3.23 -6.81 -0.17
CA GLY A 509 -4.09 -5.85 -0.86
C GLY A 509 -3.33 -4.53 -0.98
N ILE A 510 -3.28 -3.96 -2.18
CA ILE A 510 -2.46 -2.78 -2.50
C ILE A 510 -3.25 -1.73 -3.28
N SER A 511 -2.94 -0.47 -3.00
CA SER A 511 -3.46 0.69 -3.74
C SER A 511 -2.50 1.05 -4.87
N LEU A 512 -3.01 1.20 -6.09
CA LEU A 512 -2.24 1.42 -7.31
C LEU A 512 -2.74 2.65 -8.07
N TYR A 513 -1.85 3.60 -8.27
CA TYR A 513 -2.13 4.86 -8.97
C TYR A 513 -1.08 5.13 -10.06
N GLY A 514 -1.52 5.70 -11.19
CA GLY A 514 -0.63 6.03 -12.31
C GLY A 514 0.00 4.79 -12.93
N GLU A 515 1.28 4.88 -13.31
CA GLU A 515 2.01 3.81 -14.01
C GLU A 515 1.99 2.48 -13.24
N THR A 516 2.04 2.50 -11.92
CA THR A 516 2.01 1.29 -11.11
C THR A 516 0.72 0.48 -11.24
N SER A 517 -0.35 1.09 -11.74
CA SER A 517 -1.63 0.41 -12.00
C SER A 517 -1.68 -0.32 -13.35
N TYR A 518 -0.78 -0.02 -14.30
CA TYR A 518 -0.82 -0.57 -15.66
C TYR A 518 0.55 -0.90 -16.26
N GLY A 519 1.65 -0.42 -15.67
CA GLY A 519 3.00 -0.56 -16.21
C GLY A 519 3.75 -1.78 -15.69
N SER A 520 5.07 -1.76 -15.90
CA SER A 520 5.95 -2.86 -15.51
C SER A 520 6.42 -2.82 -14.05
N SER A 521 6.29 -1.67 -13.37
CA SER A 521 6.79 -1.48 -12.00
C SER A 521 6.19 -2.48 -11.01
N LEU A 522 4.89 -2.74 -11.10
CA LEU A 522 4.22 -3.75 -10.30
C LEU A 522 4.74 -5.17 -10.59
N ALA A 523 4.93 -5.50 -11.86
CA ALA A 523 5.48 -6.81 -12.25
C ALA A 523 6.91 -7.00 -11.75
N ASP A 524 7.73 -5.95 -11.78
CA ASP A 524 9.10 -5.98 -11.27
C ASP A 524 9.13 -6.08 -9.74
N TRP A 525 8.20 -5.41 -9.05
CA TRP A 525 8.01 -5.57 -7.61
C TRP A 525 7.61 -7.01 -7.23
N PHE A 526 6.68 -7.64 -7.96
CA PHE A 526 6.30 -9.03 -7.74
C PHE A 526 7.42 -10.04 -8.01
N LYS A 527 8.39 -9.74 -8.88
CA LYS A 527 9.57 -10.60 -9.06
C LYS A 527 10.44 -10.66 -7.80
N GLN A 528 10.48 -9.56 -7.04
CA GLN A 528 11.25 -9.49 -5.80
C GLN A 528 10.49 -10.11 -4.61
N SER A 529 9.18 -10.06 -4.64
CA SER A 529 8.30 -10.56 -3.57
C SER A 529 7.03 -11.16 -4.19
N PRO A 530 7.10 -12.42 -4.70
CA PRO A 530 6.01 -13.01 -5.47
C PRO A 530 4.78 -13.27 -4.59
N HIS A 531 3.65 -12.73 -5.03
CA HIS A 531 2.34 -12.94 -4.42
C HIS A 531 1.49 -13.81 -5.35
N ALA A 532 1.14 -15.01 -4.91
CA ALA A 532 0.31 -15.92 -5.70
C ALA A 532 -1.16 -15.46 -5.81
N ASP A 533 -1.59 -14.61 -4.88
CA ASP A 533 -2.98 -14.16 -4.71
C ASP A 533 -2.96 -12.78 -4.06
N TYR A 534 -3.50 -11.78 -4.74
CA TYR A 534 -3.54 -10.42 -4.21
C TYR A 534 -4.86 -9.71 -4.57
N GLY A 535 -5.15 -8.60 -3.90
CA GLY A 535 -6.24 -7.69 -4.23
C GLY A 535 -5.71 -6.32 -4.63
N VAL A 536 -6.32 -5.70 -5.63
CA VAL A 536 -6.11 -4.26 -5.90
C VAL A 536 -7.21 -3.51 -5.16
N THR A 537 -6.83 -2.85 -4.07
CA THR A 537 -7.77 -2.21 -3.15
C THR A 537 -8.18 -0.82 -3.58
N GLU A 538 -7.32 -0.14 -4.32
CA GLU A 538 -7.63 1.10 -5.03
C GLU A 538 -6.88 1.10 -6.37
N PHE A 539 -7.58 1.50 -7.43
CA PHE A 539 -7.04 1.48 -8.78
C PHE A 539 -7.40 2.78 -9.51
N HIS A 540 -6.40 3.48 -10.01
CA HIS A 540 -6.59 4.59 -10.92
C HIS A 540 -5.37 4.85 -11.81
N PRO A 541 -5.48 4.75 -13.15
CA PRO A 541 -4.35 4.98 -14.07
C PRO A 541 -3.83 6.41 -14.12
N LEU A 542 -4.58 7.40 -13.61
CA LEU A 542 -4.29 8.84 -13.68
C LEU A 542 -4.14 9.39 -15.11
N GLN A 543 -4.62 8.65 -16.09
CA GLN A 543 -4.62 9.03 -17.51
C GLN A 543 -5.78 8.37 -18.26
N ALA A 544 -6.10 8.89 -19.43
CA ALA A 544 -7.05 8.28 -20.34
C ALA A 544 -6.54 6.94 -20.88
N MET A 545 -7.45 5.98 -21.02
CA MET A 545 -7.21 4.70 -21.70
C MET A 545 -8.40 4.38 -22.61
N SER A 546 -8.16 3.81 -23.78
CA SER A 546 -9.23 3.19 -24.57
C SER A 546 -9.79 1.95 -23.86
N SER A 547 -10.98 1.47 -24.26
CA SER A 547 -11.54 0.22 -23.70
C SER A 547 -10.61 -0.97 -23.88
N GLN A 548 -9.94 -1.08 -25.02
CA GLN A 548 -8.94 -2.13 -25.26
C GLN A 548 -7.75 -2.02 -24.29
N GLN A 549 -7.14 -0.84 -24.15
CA GLN A 549 -6.01 -0.63 -23.24
C GLN A 549 -6.38 -0.96 -21.80
N LEU A 550 -7.55 -0.51 -21.35
CA LEU A 550 -8.05 -0.84 -20.02
C LEU A 550 -8.30 -2.34 -19.87
N GLY A 551 -8.89 -2.99 -20.88
CA GLY A 551 -9.09 -4.44 -20.93
C GLY A 551 -7.79 -5.24 -20.84
N ASP A 552 -6.73 -4.79 -21.52
CA ASP A 552 -5.40 -5.40 -21.47
C ASP A 552 -4.80 -5.29 -20.05
N VAL A 553 -4.93 -4.13 -19.41
CA VAL A 553 -4.49 -3.90 -18.03
C VAL A 553 -5.23 -4.81 -17.05
N LEU A 554 -6.56 -4.88 -17.14
CA LEU A 554 -7.37 -5.76 -16.29
C LEU A 554 -7.03 -7.24 -16.51
N THR A 555 -6.76 -7.62 -17.76
CA THR A 555 -6.29 -8.98 -18.13
C THR A 555 -4.95 -9.27 -17.47
N GLN A 556 -4.01 -8.34 -17.55
CA GLN A 556 -2.69 -8.47 -16.91
C GLN A 556 -2.82 -8.68 -15.39
N HIS A 557 -3.66 -7.89 -14.70
CA HIS A 557 -3.91 -8.08 -13.27
C HIS A 557 -4.48 -9.46 -12.97
N ARG A 558 -5.51 -9.90 -13.72
CA ARG A 558 -6.10 -11.24 -13.58
C ARG A 558 -5.05 -12.33 -13.76
N ASP A 559 -4.23 -12.21 -14.79
CA ASP A 559 -3.22 -13.20 -15.16
C ASP A 559 -2.04 -13.22 -14.18
N ASN A 560 -1.77 -12.13 -13.50
CA ASN A 560 -0.82 -12.02 -12.40
C ASN A 560 -1.37 -12.50 -11.05
N GLY A 561 -2.66 -12.86 -10.97
CA GLY A 561 -3.27 -13.46 -9.77
C GLY A 561 -4.15 -12.52 -8.95
N ALA A 562 -4.50 -11.33 -9.45
CA ALA A 562 -5.46 -10.48 -8.78
C ALA A 562 -6.83 -11.17 -8.65
N ARG A 563 -7.42 -11.13 -7.47
CA ARG A 563 -8.76 -11.69 -7.18
C ARG A 563 -9.85 -10.68 -7.36
N PHE A 564 -9.57 -9.44 -7.03
CA PHE A 564 -10.47 -8.32 -7.25
C PHE A 564 -9.68 -7.05 -7.57
N LEU A 565 -10.39 -6.10 -8.13
CA LEU A 565 -9.91 -4.76 -8.39
C LEU A 565 -10.99 -3.78 -7.99
N SER A 566 -10.69 -2.95 -6.98
CA SER A 566 -11.55 -1.86 -6.50
C SER A 566 -11.09 -0.53 -7.08
N PHE A 567 -12.03 0.32 -7.42
CA PHE A 567 -11.79 1.69 -7.87
C PHE A 567 -12.93 2.57 -7.36
N PHE A 568 -12.70 3.85 -7.21
CA PHE A 568 -13.77 4.76 -6.82
C PHE A 568 -14.76 4.94 -7.96
N LEU A 569 -16.04 4.80 -7.66
CA LEU A 569 -17.14 5.03 -8.59
C LEU A 569 -18.12 6.01 -7.94
N GLU A 570 -18.50 7.06 -8.66
CA GLU A 570 -19.44 8.00 -8.13
C GLU A 570 -20.83 7.39 -7.99
N THR A 571 -21.42 7.57 -6.80
CA THR A 571 -22.74 7.00 -6.48
C THR A 571 -23.84 7.73 -7.24
N ARG A 572 -24.69 6.99 -7.96
CA ARG A 572 -25.77 7.54 -8.77
C ARG A 572 -27.12 6.90 -8.46
N TRP A 573 -28.13 7.75 -8.36
CA TRP A 573 -29.52 7.34 -8.29
C TRP A 573 -30.23 7.82 -9.52
N GLN A 574 -30.76 6.89 -10.33
CA GLN A 574 -31.23 7.22 -11.68
C GLN A 574 -30.07 7.93 -12.44
N GLU A 575 -30.33 9.07 -13.06
CA GLU A 575 -29.30 9.83 -13.79
C GLU A 575 -28.54 10.84 -12.92
N GLN A 576 -28.88 10.96 -11.64
CA GLN A 576 -28.35 12.02 -10.77
C GLN A 576 -27.24 11.49 -9.86
N ARG A 577 -26.18 12.29 -9.70
CA ARG A 577 -25.15 12.07 -8.69
C ARG A 577 -25.73 12.25 -7.28
N VAL A 578 -25.37 11.36 -6.37
CA VAL A 578 -25.82 11.40 -4.97
C VAL A 578 -24.88 12.27 -4.12
N SER A 579 -23.57 12.21 -4.37
CA SER A 579 -22.59 12.97 -3.61
C SER A 579 -22.58 14.45 -4.00
N THR A 580 -22.45 15.31 -3.00
CA THR A 580 -22.23 16.76 -3.21
C THR A 580 -20.75 17.12 -3.33
N THR A 581 -19.85 16.26 -2.84
CA THR A 581 -18.39 16.40 -2.89
C THR A 581 -17.79 15.13 -3.49
N PRO A 582 -17.67 15.08 -4.84
CA PRO A 582 -17.14 13.89 -5.50
C PRO A 582 -15.65 13.68 -5.13
N ASN A 583 -15.23 12.42 -5.05
CA ASN A 583 -13.84 12.07 -4.92
C ASN A 583 -13.09 12.37 -6.22
N LEU A 584 -11.90 12.98 -6.13
CA LEU A 584 -11.06 13.36 -7.28
C LEU A 584 -10.74 12.19 -8.23
N PHE A 585 -10.69 10.98 -7.69
CA PHE A 585 -10.36 9.75 -8.42
C PHE A 585 -11.59 8.92 -8.77
N SER A 586 -12.82 9.42 -8.53
CA SER A 586 -14.02 8.68 -8.90
C SER A 586 -14.19 8.58 -10.41
N PHE A 587 -14.38 7.38 -10.92
CA PHE A 587 -14.86 7.14 -12.27
C PHE A 587 -16.30 7.66 -12.35
N ASP A 588 -16.50 8.68 -13.15
CA ASP A 588 -17.77 9.39 -13.28
C ASP A 588 -17.78 10.15 -14.61
N PRO A 589 -18.85 10.10 -15.41
CA PRO A 589 -18.94 10.84 -16.67
C PRO A 589 -18.78 12.36 -16.53
N ASP A 590 -18.99 12.90 -15.32
CA ASP A 590 -18.89 14.33 -15.04
C ASP A 590 -17.54 14.72 -14.38
N ASN A 591 -16.64 13.75 -14.12
CA ASN A 591 -15.33 14.01 -13.50
C ASN A 591 -14.21 14.02 -14.54
N ARG A 592 -13.75 15.21 -14.93
CA ARG A 592 -12.64 15.38 -15.87
C ARG A 592 -11.26 15.27 -15.26
N GLN A 593 -11.16 15.20 -13.92
CA GLN A 593 -9.88 15.11 -13.25
C GLN A 593 -9.24 13.73 -13.52
N HIS A 594 -7.95 13.73 -13.81
CA HIS A 594 -7.19 12.52 -14.10
C HIS A 594 -7.80 11.65 -15.22
N ALA A 595 -8.57 12.25 -16.14
CA ALA A 595 -9.29 11.55 -17.22
C ALA A 595 -10.34 10.52 -16.71
N SER A 596 -10.90 10.74 -15.52
CA SER A 596 -11.85 9.81 -14.89
C SER A 596 -13.15 9.64 -15.70
N ASP A 597 -13.61 10.67 -16.44
CA ASP A 597 -14.74 10.61 -17.38
C ASP A 597 -14.46 9.65 -18.55
N GLN A 598 -13.25 9.68 -19.08
CA GLN A 598 -12.82 8.79 -20.17
C GLN A 598 -12.63 7.35 -19.69
N LEU A 599 -12.05 7.18 -18.50
CA LEU A 599 -11.93 5.85 -17.86
C LEU A 599 -13.31 5.25 -17.57
N TYR A 600 -14.28 6.06 -17.12
CA TYR A 600 -15.66 5.63 -16.96
C TYR A 600 -16.26 5.14 -18.29
N ALA A 601 -16.11 5.93 -19.37
CA ALA A 601 -16.63 5.57 -20.68
C ALA A 601 -15.99 4.29 -21.23
N SER A 602 -14.67 4.14 -21.08
CA SER A 602 -13.92 2.95 -21.51
C SER A 602 -14.30 1.70 -20.72
N LEU A 603 -14.49 1.82 -19.41
CA LEU A 603 -14.95 0.71 -18.58
C LEU A 603 -16.39 0.30 -18.92
N LYS A 604 -17.27 1.29 -19.15
CA LYS A 604 -18.65 1.02 -19.57
C LYS A 604 -18.70 0.30 -20.92
N ALA A 605 -17.89 0.72 -21.90
CA ALA A 605 -17.78 0.02 -23.18
C ALA A 605 -17.33 -1.44 -22.98
N LEU A 606 -16.25 -1.66 -22.20
CA LEU A 606 -15.73 -2.98 -21.88
C LEU A 606 -16.72 -3.93 -21.21
N LEU A 607 -17.64 -3.39 -20.40
CA LEU A 607 -18.66 -4.16 -19.67
C LEU A 607 -19.95 -4.38 -20.45
N THR A 608 -20.11 -3.71 -21.60
CA THR A 608 -21.30 -3.81 -22.46
C THR A 608 -21.06 -4.59 -23.74
N GLU A 609 -19.81 -4.76 -24.15
CA GLU A 609 -19.37 -5.67 -25.23
C GLU A 609 -19.40 -7.14 -24.77
#